data_a1cbd919975b2a729000022409e81dc2
#
_entry.id   a1cbd919975b2a729000022409e81dc2
#
_cell.length_a   1.000
_cell.length_b   1.000
_cell.length_c   1.000
_cell.angle_alpha   90.00
_cell.angle_beta   90.00
_cell.angle_gamma   90.00
#
_symmetry.space_group_name_H-M   'P 1'
#
loop_
_entity.id
_entity.type
_entity.pdbx_description
1 polymer ?
#
loop_
_entity_poly.entity_id
_entity_poly.type
_entity_poly.pdbx_seq_one_letter_code
_entity_poly.pdbx_strand_id
1 'polypeptide(L)'
;KGGFGVTPIDALGTVDQHSQLQLYMDGPHNKFYSFFLKEKDSKALKITKSYNAGFDYLLNKSLDDIMDIEAKSTVEVLNKRGLPVRVFTFKELNEKALSQILMQYMLETIIVGKALGINPFGQQAVEERKILAREMMKNL
;
A
#
# COMPACT_ATOMS: atom_id res chain seq x y z
N LYS A 1 -24.14 -6.92 10.30
CA LYS A 1 -24.12 -5.59 9.65
C LYS A 1 -23.35 -5.77 8.34
N GLY A 2 -24.07 -6.29 7.34
CA GLY A 2 -23.46 -6.83 6.16
C GLY A 2 -22.83 -5.77 5.26
N GLY A 3 -21.65 -6.09 4.73
CA GLY A 3 -21.09 -5.45 3.57
C GLY A 3 -20.21 -4.22 3.81
N PHE A 4 -19.99 -3.78 5.05
CA PHE A 4 -19.03 -2.70 5.34
C PHE A 4 -17.70 -3.28 5.79
N GLY A 5 -16.66 -2.96 5.07
CA GLY A 5 -15.28 -3.33 5.34
C GLY A 5 -14.42 -3.08 4.13
N VAL A 6 -13.12 -3.00 4.33
CA VAL A 6 -12.15 -2.88 3.25
C VAL A 6 -11.28 -4.13 3.22
N THR A 7 -10.94 -4.59 2.04
CA THR A 7 -9.96 -5.66 1.84
C THR A 7 -8.67 -5.00 1.39
N PRO A 8 -7.60 -5.08 2.18
CA PRO A 8 -6.30 -4.59 1.76
C PRO A 8 -5.76 -5.50 0.66
N ILE A 9 -5.21 -4.89 -0.39
CA ILE A 9 -4.51 -5.56 -1.48
C ILE A 9 -3.15 -4.91 -1.57
N ASP A 10 -2.11 -5.71 -1.51
CA ASP A 10 -0.75 -5.25 -1.69
C ASP A 10 -0.41 -5.13 -3.18
N ALA A 11 0.45 -4.17 -3.49
CA ALA A 11 0.98 -3.96 -4.82
C ALA A 11 2.40 -3.41 -4.72
N LEU A 12 3.32 -4.05 -5.39
CA LEU A 12 4.73 -3.66 -5.43
C LEU A 12 5.00 -2.78 -6.66
N GLY A 13 5.25 -1.51 -6.46
CA GLY A 13 5.75 -0.66 -7.54
C GLY A 13 7.23 -0.99 -7.81
N THR A 14 7.66 -1.11 -9.06
CA THR A 14 7.00 -0.82 -10.32
C THR A 14 6.31 -2.04 -10.97
N VAL A 15 6.51 -3.23 -10.42
CA VAL A 15 6.10 -4.52 -11.01
C VAL A 15 4.59 -4.59 -11.22
N ASP A 16 3.82 -4.33 -10.17
CA ASP A 16 2.36 -4.41 -10.21
C ASP A 16 1.71 -3.24 -10.95
N GLN A 17 2.43 -2.15 -11.17
CA GLN A 17 1.95 -1.08 -12.03
C GLN A 17 1.76 -1.54 -13.47
N HIS A 18 2.62 -2.44 -13.97
CA HIS A 18 2.45 -3.02 -15.29
C HIS A 18 1.17 -3.85 -15.41
N SER A 19 0.82 -4.62 -14.40
CA SER A 19 -0.29 -5.57 -14.44
C SER A 19 -1.61 -5.03 -13.90
N GLN A 20 -1.58 -4.09 -12.96
CA GLN A 20 -2.77 -3.66 -12.20
C GLN A 20 -3.17 -2.19 -12.44
N LEU A 21 -2.26 -1.33 -12.89
CA LEU A 21 -2.53 0.11 -13.00
C LEU A 21 -3.68 0.42 -13.98
N GLN A 22 -3.81 -0.33 -15.06
CA GLN A 22 -4.93 -0.21 -15.99
C GLN A 22 -6.27 -0.44 -15.29
N LEU A 23 -6.36 -1.48 -14.45
CA LEU A 23 -7.55 -1.76 -13.65
C LEU A 23 -7.83 -0.67 -12.62
N TYR A 24 -6.77 -0.07 -12.07
CA TYR A 24 -6.92 1.02 -11.09
C TYR A 24 -7.49 2.29 -11.73
N MET A 25 -7.08 2.60 -12.95
CA MET A 25 -7.46 3.82 -13.65
C MET A 25 -8.80 3.73 -14.37
N ASP A 26 -9.09 2.61 -15.02
CA ASP A 26 -10.26 2.44 -15.89
C ASP A 26 -11.26 1.41 -15.34
N GLY A 27 -10.95 0.73 -14.26
CA GLY A 27 -11.85 -0.20 -13.58
C GLY A 27 -12.77 0.49 -12.56
N PRO A 28 -13.47 -0.30 -11.71
CA PRO A 28 -14.36 0.24 -10.69
C PRO A 28 -13.66 1.19 -9.71
N HIS A 29 -14.20 2.39 -9.53
CA HIS A 29 -13.69 3.41 -8.61
C HIS A 29 -14.11 3.12 -7.15
N ASN A 30 -13.78 1.96 -6.65
CA ASN A 30 -14.09 1.47 -5.31
C ASN A 30 -12.84 1.23 -4.46
N LYS A 31 -11.73 1.87 -4.81
CA LYS A 31 -10.42 1.67 -4.19
C LYS A 31 -9.89 2.97 -3.60
N PHE A 32 -9.15 2.85 -2.52
CA PHE A 32 -8.35 3.90 -1.92
C PHE A 32 -6.89 3.48 -1.98
N TYR A 33 -6.01 4.37 -2.43
CA TYR A 33 -4.61 4.05 -2.69
C TYR A 33 -3.71 4.63 -1.61
N SER A 34 -2.87 3.80 -1.00
CA SER A 34 -1.85 4.24 -0.05
C SER A 34 -0.47 3.92 -0.59
N PHE A 35 0.33 4.95 -0.84
CA PHE A 35 1.70 4.83 -1.30
C PHE A 35 2.66 4.96 -0.11
N PHE A 36 3.64 4.09 -0.07
CA PHE A 36 4.74 4.09 0.91
C PHE A 36 6.03 4.34 0.15
N LEU A 37 6.56 5.55 0.26
CA LEU A 37 7.71 6.00 -0.52
C LEU A 37 8.89 6.29 0.40
N LYS A 38 10.06 5.73 0.07
CA LYS A 38 11.32 6.11 0.69
C LYS A 38 11.91 7.31 -0.05
N GLU A 39 12.47 8.27 0.68
CA GLU A 39 13.26 9.35 0.09
C GLU A 39 14.50 8.77 -0.63
N LYS A 40 14.95 9.45 -1.66
CA LYS A 40 16.10 9.04 -2.48
C LYS A 40 17.38 8.91 -1.67
N ASP A 41 18.20 7.93 -2.01
CA ASP A 41 19.59 7.86 -1.56
C ASP A 41 20.50 8.58 -2.57
N SER A 42 21.25 9.55 -2.09
CA SER A 42 22.21 10.29 -2.94
C SER A 42 23.39 9.44 -3.46
N LYS A 43 23.58 8.25 -2.89
CA LYS A 43 24.67 7.33 -3.23
C LYS A 43 24.28 6.25 -4.24
N ALA A 44 23.05 6.29 -4.78
CA ALA A 44 22.58 5.27 -5.71
C ALA A 44 23.40 5.29 -7.03
N LEU A 45 23.58 4.10 -7.59
CA LEU A 45 24.28 3.91 -8.87
C LEU A 45 23.57 4.62 -10.01
N LYS A 46 24.34 5.27 -10.87
CA LYS A 46 23.83 6.01 -12.03
C LYS A 46 24.05 5.23 -13.32
N ILE A 47 23.12 5.40 -14.26
CA ILE A 47 23.24 4.87 -15.62
C ILE A 47 24.26 5.72 -16.37
N THR A 48 25.39 5.13 -16.74
CA THR A 48 26.50 5.83 -17.41
C THR A 48 26.50 5.65 -18.93
N LYS A 49 25.76 4.67 -19.46
CA LYS A 49 25.73 4.35 -20.88
C LYS A 49 24.34 3.90 -21.31
N SER A 50 23.88 4.37 -22.44
CA SER A 50 22.69 3.87 -23.14
C SER A 50 23.15 3.15 -24.42
N TYR A 51 22.45 2.06 -24.76
CA TYR A 51 22.66 1.29 -25.99
C TYR A 51 21.59 1.54 -27.05
N ASN A 52 20.60 2.37 -26.73
CA ASN A 52 19.49 2.71 -27.59
C ASN A 52 19.08 4.16 -27.35
N ALA A 53 19.07 4.98 -28.41
CA ALA A 53 18.71 6.39 -28.34
C ALA A 53 17.35 6.67 -27.68
N GLY A 54 16.42 5.73 -27.76
CA GLY A 54 15.13 5.83 -27.07
C GLY A 54 15.22 5.85 -25.54
N PHE A 55 16.36 5.47 -24.96
CA PHE A 55 16.61 5.45 -23.51
C PHE A 55 17.64 6.49 -23.05
N ASP A 56 18.08 7.40 -23.92
CA ASP A 56 19.08 8.41 -23.58
C ASP A 56 18.60 9.37 -22.47
N TYR A 57 17.30 9.53 -22.27
CA TYR A 57 16.72 10.29 -21.16
C TYR A 57 17.03 9.71 -19.77
N LEU A 58 17.47 8.45 -19.71
CA LEU A 58 17.89 7.78 -18.45
C LEU A 58 19.37 8.05 -18.11
N LEU A 59 20.18 8.58 -19.05
CA LEU A 59 21.58 8.86 -18.79
C LEU A 59 21.77 9.79 -17.59
N ASN A 60 22.75 9.46 -16.76
CA ASN A 60 23.06 10.14 -15.49
C ASN A 60 21.95 10.10 -14.43
N LYS A 61 20.87 9.37 -14.65
CA LYS A 61 19.86 9.08 -13.62
C LYS A 61 20.27 7.87 -12.81
N SER A 62 19.95 7.89 -11.52
CA SER A 62 20.11 6.73 -10.66
C SER A 62 18.86 5.85 -10.71
N LEU A 63 18.97 4.61 -10.22
CA LEU A 63 17.79 3.75 -10.03
C LEU A 63 16.79 4.40 -9.07
N ASP A 64 17.27 5.06 -8.02
CA ASP A 64 16.40 5.80 -7.08
C ASP A 64 15.67 6.97 -7.78
N ASP A 65 16.32 7.65 -8.75
CA ASP A 65 15.64 8.69 -9.54
C ASP A 65 14.51 8.10 -10.36
N ILE A 66 14.73 6.95 -10.99
CA ILE A 66 13.75 6.27 -11.82
C ILE A 66 12.56 5.81 -10.94
N MET A 67 12.84 5.13 -9.84
CA MET A 67 11.81 4.66 -8.92
C MET A 67 10.96 5.80 -8.33
N ASP A 68 11.60 6.90 -7.96
CA ASP A 68 10.91 8.07 -7.43
C ASP A 68 10.01 8.73 -8.49
N ILE A 69 10.48 8.85 -9.74
CA ILE A 69 9.69 9.41 -10.83
C ILE A 69 8.52 8.50 -11.19
N GLU A 70 8.72 7.19 -11.28
CA GLU A 70 7.66 6.22 -11.54
C GLU A 70 6.57 6.27 -10.46
N ALA A 71 6.96 6.31 -9.18
CA ALA A 71 6.02 6.43 -8.09
C ALA A 71 5.24 7.75 -8.12
N LYS A 72 5.94 8.88 -8.33
CA LYS A 72 5.31 10.21 -8.41
C LYS A 72 4.39 10.35 -9.62
N SER A 73 4.78 9.83 -10.76
CA SER A 73 3.94 9.86 -11.97
C SER A 73 2.67 9.06 -11.78
N THR A 74 2.75 7.91 -11.12
CA THR A 74 1.58 7.09 -10.79
C THR A 74 0.62 7.84 -9.85
N VAL A 75 1.16 8.44 -8.77
CA VAL A 75 0.35 9.27 -7.83
C VAL A 75 -0.32 10.42 -8.59
N GLU A 76 0.41 11.11 -9.45
CA GLU A 76 -0.09 12.25 -10.22
C GLU A 76 -1.22 11.85 -11.17
N VAL A 77 -1.08 10.74 -11.89
CA VAL A 77 -2.11 10.24 -12.80
C VAL A 77 -3.38 9.82 -12.06
N LEU A 78 -3.25 9.13 -10.93
CA LEU A 78 -4.39 8.75 -10.10
C LEU A 78 -5.12 10.01 -9.56
N ASN A 79 -4.38 11.00 -9.08
CA ASN A 79 -4.94 12.28 -8.61
C ASN A 79 -5.67 13.03 -9.74
N LYS A 80 -5.10 13.11 -10.94
CA LYS A 80 -5.74 13.75 -12.11
C LYS A 80 -7.06 13.08 -12.50
N ARG A 81 -7.19 11.79 -12.22
CA ARG A 81 -8.44 11.05 -12.43
C ARG A 81 -9.42 11.14 -11.27
N GLY A 82 -9.12 11.92 -10.23
CA GLY A 82 -9.97 12.09 -9.06
C GLY A 82 -10.04 10.86 -8.15
N LEU A 83 -9.08 9.94 -8.27
CA LEU A 83 -9.01 8.76 -7.42
C LEU A 83 -8.38 9.11 -6.06
N PRO A 84 -8.90 8.57 -4.95
CA PRO A 84 -8.41 8.93 -3.62
C PRO A 84 -7.04 8.30 -3.37
N VAL A 85 -6.03 9.15 -3.15
CA VAL A 85 -4.64 8.74 -2.92
C VAL A 85 -4.12 9.32 -1.63
N ARG A 86 -3.35 8.55 -0.89
CA ARG A 86 -2.58 8.95 0.28
C ARG A 86 -1.13 8.53 0.09
N VAL A 87 -0.20 9.41 0.45
CA VAL A 87 1.23 9.15 0.35
C VAL A 87 1.88 9.26 1.72
N PHE A 88 2.61 8.23 2.11
CA PHE A 88 3.51 8.23 3.26
C PHE A 88 4.95 8.28 2.75
N THR A 89 5.71 9.27 3.19
CA THR A 89 7.12 9.43 2.82
C THR A 89 8.01 9.19 4.03
N PHE A 90 9.05 8.38 3.85
CA PHE A 90 10.00 8.00 4.90
C PHE A 90 11.42 8.37 4.47
N LYS A 91 12.18 9.00 5.37
CA LYS A 91 13.62 9.21 5.16
C LYS A 91 14.37 7.89 5.11
N GLU A 92 14.01 6.97 6.02
CA GLU A 92 14.63 5.66 6.15
C GLU A 92 13.55 4.63 6.43
N LEU A 93 13.72 3.43 5.86
CA LEU A 93 12.93 2.25 6.20
C LEU A 93 13.65 1.52 7.35
N ASN A 94 13.21 1.80 8.56
CA ASN A 94 13.73 1.20 9.79
C ASN A 94 12.58 0.84 10.73
N GLU A 95 12.89 0.28 11.89
CA GLU A 95 11.91 -0.17 12.87
C GLU A 95 11.01 0.97 13.36
N LYS A 96 11.56 2.20 13.44
CA LYS A 96 10.78 3.38 13.82
C LYS A 96 9.73 3.72 12.77
N ALA A 97 10.10 3.74 11.49
CA ALA A 97 9.16 4.00 10.40
C ALA A 97 8.06 2.93 10.34
N LEU A 98 8.46 1.65 10.48
CA LEU A 98 7.51 0.54 10.54
C LEU A 98 6.55 0.68 11.72
N SER A 99 7.05 0.99 12.91
CA SER A 99 6.22 1.18 14.10
C SER A 99 5.22 2.32 13.94
N GLN A 100 5.62 3.41 13.29
CA GLN A 100 4.73 4.54 12.99
C GLN A 100 3.59 4.13 12.04
N ILE A 101 3.89 3.36 10.98
CA ILE A 101 2.88 2.85 10.06
C ILE A 101 1.90 1.93 10.78
N LEU A 102 2.41 0.98 11.56
CA LEU A 102 1.57 0.04 12.32
C LEU A 102 0.65 0.78 13.29
N MET A 103 1.18 1.73 14.05
CA MET A 103 0.38 2.54 14.97
C MET A 103 -0.68 3.37 14.23
N GLN A 104 -0.34 3.96 13.09
CA GLN A 104 -1.27 4.70 12.26
C GLN A 104 -2.47 3.83 11.86
N TYR A 105 -2.24 2.63 11.33
CA TYR A 105 -3.32 1.72 10.93
C TYR A 105 -4.12 1.15 12.11
N MET A 106 -3.48 0.94 13.25
CA MET A 106 -4.20 0.55 14.48
C MET A 106 -5.18 1.65 14.91
N LEU A 107 -4.73 2.90 14.93
CA LEU A 107 -5.58 4.04 15.27
C LEU A 107 -6.69 4.25 14.23
N GLU A 108 -6.41 4.16 12.96
CA GLU A 108 -7.41 4.23 11.89
C GLU A 108 -8.47 3.15 12.06
N THR A 109 -8.08 1.92 12.35
CA THR A 109 -9.02 0.81 12.60
C THR A 109 -9.96 1.12 13.75
N ILE A 110 -9.43 1.67 14.85
CA ILE A 110 -10.22 2.07 16.00
C ILE A 110 -11.21 3.19 15.65
N ILE A 111 -10.73 4.22 14.96
CA ILE A 111 -11.53 5.38 14.57
C ILE A 111 -12.64 4.97 13.61
N VAL A 112 -12.31 4.22 12.56
CA VAL A 112 -13.29 3.74 11.57
C VAL A 112 -14.30 2.80 12.21
N GLY A 113 -13.84 1.88 13.07
CA GLY A 113 -14.74 1.00 13.83
C GLY A 113 -15.74 1.79 14.67
N LYS A 114 -15.28 2.80 15.38
CA LYS A 114 -16.16 3.70 16.16
C LYS A 114 -17.12 4.49 15.27
N ALA A 115 -16.65 5.04 14.17
CA ALA A 115 -17.48 5.78 13.21
C ALA A 115 -18.60 4.91 12.61
N LEU A 116 -18.32 3.63 12.40
CA LEU A 116 -19.32 2.64 11.93
C LEU A 116 -20.21 2.07 13.03
N GLY A 117 -20.03 2.48 14.28
CA GLY A 117 -20.77 1.94 15.44
C GLY A 117 -20.42 0.49 15.75
N ILE A 118 -19.20 0.06 15.39
CA ILE A 118 -18.67 -1.29 15.63
C ILE A 118 -17.70 -1.22 16.80
N ASN A 119 -17.68 -2.26 17.64
CA ASN A 119 -16.64 -2.40 18.66
C ASN A 119 -15.33 -2.86 17.98
N PRO A 120 -14.27 -2.03 17.95
CA PRO A 120 -13.00 -2.40 17.33
C PRO A 120 -12.14 -3.30 18.24
N PHE A 121 -12.55 -3.51 19.51
CA PHE A 121 -11.81 -4.27 20.50
C PHE A 121 -12.49 -5.63 20.70
N GLY A 122 -12.18 -6.59 19.87
CA GLY A 122 -12.70 -7.94 20.01
C GLY A 122 -12.88 -8.63 18.68
N GLN A 123 -12.85 -9.96 18.71
CA GLN A 123 -12.96 -10.82 17.54
C GLN A 123 -13.97 -11.94 17.80
N GLN A 124 -15.23 -11.60 17.98
CA GLN A 124 -16.28 -12.56 18.34
C GLN A 124 -16.36 -13.75 17.37
N ALA A 125 -16.25 -13.50 16.06
CA ALA A 125 -16.28 -14.57 15.06
C ALA A 125 -15.10 -15.57 15.20
N VAL A 126 -13.96 -15.12 15.71
CA VAL A 126 -12.83 -16.01 16.01
C VAL A 126 -13.08 -16.85 17.26
N GLU A 127 -13.81 -16.32 18.24
CA GLU A 127 -14.17 -17.07 19.45
C GLU A 127 -15.12 -18.23 19.15
N GLU A 128 -16.09 -18.08 18.24
CA GLU A 128 -16.98 -19.17 17.81
C GLU A 128 -16.17 -20.40 17.34
N ARG A 129 -15.16 -20.18 16.52
CA ARG A 129 -14.28 -21.28 16.06
C ARG A 129 -13.53 -21.94 17.21
N LYS A 130 -13.08 -21.17 18.19
CA LYS A 130 -12.36 -21.71 19.36
C LYS A 130 -13.28 -22.53 20.25
N ILE A 131 -14.53 -22.09 20.43
CA ILE A 131 -15.55 -22.83 21.19
C ILE A 131 -15.82 -24.16 20.50
N LEU A 132 -16.12 -24.15 19.21
CA LEU A 132 -16.39 -25.36 18.43
C LEU A 132 -15.20 -26.34 18.48
N ALA A 133 -13.97 -25.85 18.32
CA ALA A 133 -12.78 -26.69 18.38
C ALA A 133 -12.63 -27.37 19.75
N ARG A 134 -12.93 -26.68 20.85
CA ARG A 134 -12.93 -27.27 22.20
C ARG A 134 -13.99 -28.35 22.35
N GLU A 135 -15.19 -28.13 21.83
CA GLU A 135 -16.27 -29.12 21.84
C GLU A 135 -15.91 -30.37 21.05
N MET A 136 -15.37 -30.19 19.85
CA MET A 136 -14.91 -31.33 19.04
C MET A 136 -13.81 -32.15 19.73
N MET A 137 -12.85 -31.48 20.40
CA MET A 137 -11.80 -32.18 21.15
C MET A 137 -12.32 -32.96 22.37
N LYS A 138 -13.43 -32.53 23.00
CA LYS A 138 -14.03 -33.26 24.11
C LYS A 138 -14.73 -34.54 23.66
N ASN A 139 -15.06 -34.65 22.38
CA ASN A 139 -15.79 -35.79 21.80
C ASN A 139 -14.86 -36.78 21.07
N LEU A 140 -13.55 -36.60 21.17
CA LEU A 140 -12.51 -37.55 20.71
C LEU A 140 -12.16 -38.51 21.83
#